data_4bc622887c97439572031407de66d2f4
#
_entry.id   4bc622887c97439572031407de66d2f4
#
_cell.length_a   1.000
_cell.length_b   1.000
_cell.length_c   1.000
_cell.angle_alpha   90.00
_cell.angle_beta   90.00
_cell.angle_gamma   90.00
#
_symmetry.space_group_name_H-M   'P 1'
#
loop_
_entity.id
_entity.type
_entity.pdbx_description
1 polymer ?
#
loop_
_entity_poly.entity_id
_entity_poly.type
_entity_poly.pdbx_seq_one_letter_code
_entity_poly.pdbx_strand_id
1 'polypeptide(L)'
;AELLDQMISIQKWDTSYPMTAPKRLNLYMRNMDVDYFIFLNSNDDEWSQNIYQLAHEYSHVVMGCYPNNERLKWISECLCESASIHLLQIANVFFEKHSPRYVAGNQEYLVRHLSKSQTLDFQGILDYIRGNMEYLECDAVESNVDGRPRNNTIGKYWARFINVNTNGWKAIRHFS
;
A
#
# COMPACT_ATOMS: atom_id res chain seq x y z
N ALA A 1 -16.63 -13.16 1.36
CA ALA A 1 -17.93 -12.84 1.98
C ALA A 1 -17.74 -12.11 3.33
N GLU A 2 -16.73 -12.48 4.12
CA GLU A 2 -16.53 -11.90 5.48
C GLU A 2 -16.07 -10.43 5.49
N LEU A 3 -15.40 -9.93 4.44
CA LEU A 3 -14.95 -8.54 4.39
C LEU A 3 -16.08 -7.53 4.12
N LEU A 4 -17.22 -7.95 3.57
CA LEU A 4 -18.34 -7.06 3.27
C LEU A 4 -19.10 -6.60 4.52
N ASP A 5 -18.91 -7.29 5.64
CA ASP A 5 -19.58 -6.97 6.91
C ASP A 5 -18.70 -6.16 7.87
N GLN A 6 -17.45 -5.83 7.47
CA GLN A 6 -16.54 -5.04 8.32
C GLN A 6 -16.75 -3.54 8.10
N MET A 7 -16.91 -2.80 9.18
CA MET A 7 -17.00 -1.36 9.16
C MET A 7 -15.61 -0.73 9.17
N ILE A 8 -15.30 0.04 8.12
CA ILE A 8 -14.03 0.74 7.97
C ILE A 8 -14.29 2.25 8.06
N SER A 9 -13.65 2.92 8.99
CA SER A 9 -13.65 4.38 9.09
C SER A 9 -12.37 4.95 8.48
N ILE A 10 -12.53 5.88 7.54
CA ILE A 10 -11.42 6.61 6.92
C ILE A 10 -11.39 7.99 7.53
N GLN A 11 -10.26 8.38 8.11
CA GLN A 11 -10.09 9.66 8.77
C GLN A 11 -8.80 10.34 8.32
N LYS A 12 -8.80 11.68 8.39
CA LYS A 12 -7.58 12.44 8.22
C LYS A 12 -6.67 12.25 9.42
N TRP A 13 -5.38 12.11 9.17
CA TRP A 13 -4.39 12.02 10.24
C TRP A 13 -4.36 13.32 11.05
N ASP A 14 -4.54 13.19 12.36
CA ASP A 14 -4.28 14.27 13.30
C ASP A 14 -2.85 14.11 13.83
N THR A 15 -2.01 15.14 13.61
CA THR A 15 -0.60 15.16 14.03
C THR A 15 -0.40 15.02 15.54
N SER A 16 -1.47 15.15 16.34
CA SER A 16 -1.44 14.90 17.79
C SER A 16 -1.26 13.40 18.14
N TYR A 17 -1.46 12.49 17.16
CA TYR A 17 -1.28 11.06 17.37
C TYR A 17 0.01 10.58 16.69
N PRO A 18 0.95 9.94 17.42
CA PRO A 18 2.15 9.40 16.81
C PRO A 18 1.81 8.25 15.87
N MET A 19 2.37 8.26 14.64
CA MET A 19 2.17 7.23 13.60
C MET A 19 2.56 5.80 14.03
N THR A 20 3.27 5.67 15.15
CA THR A 20 3.77 4.39 15.66
C THR A 20 2.80 3.63 16.57
N ALA A 21 1.52 4.04 16.64
CA ALA A 21 0.63 3.50 17.66
C ALA A 21 -0.61 2.73 17.15
N PRO A 22 -0.48 1.67 16.32
CA PRO A 22 -1.62 0.79 16.06
C PRO A 22 -2.17 0.16 17.35
N LYS A 23 -1.33 -0.07 18.37
CA LYS A 23 -1.78 -0.58 19.68
C LYS A 23 -2.53 0.44 20.54
N ARG A 24 -2.33 1.75 20.36
CA ARG A 24 -3.11 2.80 21.04
C ARG A 24 -4.41 3.11 20.32
N LEU A 25 -4.48 2.95 19.02
CA LEU A 25 -5.71 3.01 18.25
C LEU A 25 -6.72 1.97 18.71
N ASN A 26 -6.31 0.75 19.01
CA ASN A 26 -7.18 -0.28 19.61
C ASN A 26 -7.80 0.10 20.95
N LEU A 27 -7.21 1.02 21.70
CA LEU A 27 -7.80 1.52 22.98
C LEU A 27 -8.89 2.57 22.72
N TYR A 28 -8.78 3.40 21.69
CA TYR A 28 -9.83 4.36 21.31
C TYR A 28 -11.00 3.68 20.57
N MET A 29 -10.73 2.58 19.86
CA MET A 29 -11.74 1.83 19.10
C MET A 29 -12.74 1.07 19.96
N ARG A 30 -12.51 0.84 21.25
CA ARG A 30 -13.43 0.08 22.12
C ARG A 30 -14.82 0.72 22.27
N ASN A 31 -15.00 1.94 21.83
CA ASN A 31 -16.28 2.67 21.95
C ASN A 31 -16.90 3.07 20.58
N MET A 32 -16.37 2.56 19.47
CA MET A 32 -16.92 2.82 18.13
C MET A 32 -17.27 1.50 17.45
N ASP A 33 -18.44 1.45 16.82
CA ASP A 33 -18.95 0.30 16.05
C ASP A 33 -18.20 0.17 14.70
N VAL A 34 -16.87 0.19 14.71
CA VAL A 34 -16.04 0.00 13.51
C VAL A 34 -14.90 -0.97 13.77
N ASP A 35 -14.61 -1.81 12.78
CA ASP A 35 -13.58 -2.84 12.87
C ASP A 35 -12.18 -2.29 12.61
N TYR A 36 -12.07 -1.32 11.69
CA TYR A 36 -10.80 -0.74 11.26
C TYR A 36 -10.88 0.76 11.08
N PHE A 37 -9.77 1.44 11.38
CA PHE A 37 -9.54 2.84 11.04
C PHE A 37 -8.39 2.95 10.05
N ILE A 38 -8.60 3.73 9.00
CA ILE A 38 -7.56 4.12 8.06
C ILE A 38 -7.34 5.63 8.22
N PHE A 39 -6.10 6.01 8.54
CA PHE A 39 -5.70 7.40 8.65
C PHE A 39 -4.89 7.81 7.43
N LEU A 40 -5.33 8.87 6.76
CA LEU A 40 -4.64 9.42 5.60
C LEU A 40 -3.84 10.66 6.02
N ASN A 41 -2.54 10.65 5.75
CA ASN A 41 -1.64 11.78 5.98
C ASN A 41 -1.46 12.57 4.68
N SER A 42 -2.51 13.25 4.27
CA SER A 42 -2.54 14.04 3.04
C SER A 42 -3.49 15.21 3.18
N ASN A 43 -3.32 16.24 2.37
CA ASN A 43 -4.26 17.35 2.28
C ASN A 43 -5.47 16.97 1.41
N ASP A 44 -6.56 17.72 1.54
CA ASP A 44 -7.84 17.41 0.87
C ASP A 44 -7.76 17.53 -0.66
N ASP A 45 -6.77 18.27 -1.19
CA ASP A 45 -6.52 18.48 -2.61
C ASP A 45 -5.44 17.54 -3.19
N GLU A 46 -4.77 16.75 -2.35
CA GLU A 46 -3.74 15.79 -2.76
C GLU A 46 -4.33 14.43 -3.17
N TRP A 47 -5.22 14.43 -4.17
CA TRP A 47 -5.99 13.26 -4.59
C TRP A 47 -5.14 12.03 -4.89
N SER A 48 -4.01 12.18 -5.55
CA SER A 48 -3.13 11.06 -5.88
C SER A 48 -2.50 10.44 -4.64
N GLN A 49 -2.12 11.28 -3.66
CA GLN A 49 -1.60 10.81 -2.39
C GLN A 49 -2.70 10.14 -1.55
N ASN A 50 -3.92 10.68 -1.56
CA ASN A 50 -5.07 10.06 -0.90
C ASN A 50 -5.37 8.68 -1.47
N ILE A 51 -5.41 8.55 -2.81
CA ILE A 51 -5.65 7.27 -3.50
C ILE A 51 -4.54 6.28 -3.15
N TYR A 52 -3.29 6.71 -3.19
CA TYR A 52 -2.14 5.87 -2.86
C TYR A 52 -2.20 5.35 -1.43
N GLN A 53 -2.36 6.25 -0.45
CA GLN A 53 -2.40 5.88 0.97
C GLN A 53 -3.61 5.00 1.29
N LEU A 54 -4.79 5.35 0.76
CA LEU A 54 -5.98 4.53 0.96
C LEU A 54 -5.80 3.11 0.43
N ALA A 55 -5.24 2.95 -0.77
CA ALA A 55 -4.99 1.63 -1.34
C ALA A 55 -3.99 0.82 -0.51
N HIS A 56 -2.94 1.48 0.01
CA HIS A 56 -1.93 0.89 0.87
C HIS A 56 -2.55 0.35 2.16
N GLU A 57 -3.19 1.22 2.92
CA GLU A 57 -3.75 0.87 4.23
C GLU A 57 -4.93 -0.10 4.11
N TYR A 58 -5.78 0.07 3.10
CA TYR A 58 -6.88 -0.87 2.84
C TYR A 58 -6.37 -2.27 2.51
N SER A 59 -5.23 -2.38 1.84
CA SER A 59 -4.61 -3.67 1.54
C SER A 59 -4.14 -4.39 2.81
N HIS A 60 -3.63 -3.66 3.81
CA HIS A 60 -3.35 -4.24 5.13
C HIS A 60 -4.62 -4.81 5.79
N VAL A 61 -5.73 -4.08 5.70
CA VAL A 61 -7.03 -4.58 6.22
C VAL A 61 -7.44 -5.87 5.52
N VAL A 62 -7.37 -5.90 4.17
CA VAL A 62 -7.73 -7.10 3.37
C VAL A 62 -6.87 -8.31 3.72
N MET A 63 -5.61 -8.10 4.05
CA MET A 63 -4.66 -9.14 4.47
C MET A 63 -4.77 -9.52 5.97
N GLY A 64 -5.77 -9.00 6.70
CA GLY A 64 -5.88 -9.23 8.14
C GLY A 64 -4.85 -8.47 8.97
N CYS A 65 -4.42 -7.31 8.50
CA CYS A 65 -3.36 -6.46 9.04
C CYS A 65 -1.96 -7.03 8.83
N TYR A 66 -1.19 -7.31 9.85
CA TYR A 66 0.20 -7.76 9.66
C TYR A 66 0.33 -9.27 9.81
N PRO A 67 1.19 -9.92 9.02
CA PRO A 67 1.49 -11.32 9.25
C PRO A 67 2.05 -11.52 10.67
N ASN A 68 1.71 -12.65 11.30
CA ASN A 68 2.19 -13.00 12.64
C ASN A 68 3.73 -13.14 12.69
N ASN A 69 4.36 -13.40 11.55
CA ASN A 69 5.80 -13.48 11.43
C ASN A 69 6.37 -12.13 10.97
N GLU A 70 7.08 -11.44 11.83
CA GLU A 70 7.69 -10.13 11.54
C GLU A 70 8.61 -10.15 10.32
N ARG A 71 9.33 -11.26 10.09
CA ARG A 71 10.21 -11.42 8.92
C ARG A 71 9.46 -11.42 7.58
N LEU A 72 8.15 -11.62 7.59
CA LEU A 72 7.31 -11.61 6.39
C LEU A 72 6.57 -10.28 6.19
N LYS A 73 6.75 -9.30 7.07
CA LYS A 73 6.11 -7.97 6.94
C LYS A 73 6.45 -7.28 5.62
N TRP A 74 7.69 -7.44 5.13
CA TRP A 74 8.10 -6.86 3.85
C TRP A 74 7.25 -7.35 2.66
N ILE A 75 6.75 -8.59 2.70
CA ILE A 75 5.85 -9.12 1.66
C ILE A 75 4.53 -8.34 1.68
N SER A 76 3.97 -8.14 2.88
CA SER A 76 2.76 -7.34 3.07
C SER A 76 2.96 -5.91 2.54
N GLU A 77 4.06 -5.26 2.90
CA GLU A 77 4.39 -3.92 2.42
C GLU A 77 4.51 -3.87 0.88
N CYS A 78 5.18 -4.85 0.26
CA CYS A 78 5.29 -4.92 -1.20
C CYS A 78 3.94 -5.15 -1.88
N LEU A 79 3.03 -5.91 -1.27
CA LEU A 79 1.67 -6.11 -1.78
C LEU A 79 0.84 -4.82 -1.66
N CYS A 80 0.96 -4.09 -0.56
CA CYS A 80 0.33 -2.78 -0.37
C CYS A 80 0.85 -1.77 -1.41
N GLU A 81 2.15 -1.75 -1.67
CA GLU A 81 2.75 -0.94 -2.76
C GLU A 81 2.18 -1.32 -4.12
N SER A 82 2.04 -2.63 -4.39
CA SER A 82 1.44 -3.11 -5.65
C SER A 82 0.02 -2.61 -5.83
N ALA A 83 -0.79 -2.67 -4.78
CA ALA A 83 -2.17 -2.20 -4.79
C ALA A 83 -2.25 -0.68 -5.01
N SER A 84 -1.37 0.09 -4.34
CA SER A 84 -1.28 1.53 -4.50
C SER A 84 -0.93 1.95 -5.93
N ILE A 85 0.07 1.30 -6.53
CA ILE A 85 0.46 1.53 -7.92
C ILE A 85 -0.69 1.19 -8.88
N HIS A 86 -1.32 0.04 -8.67
CA HIS A 86 -2.44 -0.40 -9.49
C HIS A 86 -3.62 0.57 -9.42
N LEU A 87 -4.00 1.00 -8.21
CA LEU A 87 -5.13 1.90 -8.04
C LEU A 87 -4.85 3.29 -8.62
N LEU A 88 -3.61 3.80 -8.54
CA LEU A 88 -3.22 5.03 -9.22
C LEU A 88 -3.34 4.92 -10.76
N GLN A 89 -3.01 3.76 -11.33
CA GLN A 89 -3.18 3.51 -12.77
C GLN A 89 -4.65 3.49 -13.17
N ILE A 90 -5.51 2.84 -12.38
CA ILE A 90 -6.97 2.84 -12.59
C ILE A 90 -7.52 4.26 -12.45
N ALA A 91 -7.08 5.00 -11.43
CA ALA A 91 -7.49 6.38 -11.21
C ALA A 91 -7.11 7.29 -12.39
N ASN A 92 -5.96 7.06 -13.03
CA ASN A 92 -5.56 7.80 -14.21
C ASN A 92 -6.56 7.63 -15.36
N VAL A 93 -6.95 6.37 -15.66
CA VAL A 93 -7.97 6.06 -16.67
C VAL A 93 -9.32 6.69 -16.32
N PHE A 94 -9.71 6.65 -15.05
CA PHE A 94 -10.92 7.30 -14.58
C PHE A 94 -10.87 8.82 -14.75
N PHE A 95 -9.75 9.45 -14.38
CA PHE A 95 -9.56 10.89 -14.51
C PHE A 95 -9.56 11.35 -15.97
N GLU A 96 -8.92 10.59 -16.87
CA GLU A 96 -8.98 10.89 -18.31
C GLU A 96 -10.41 11.03 -18.81
N LYS A 97 -11.30 10.19 -18.32
CA LYS A 97 -12.69 10.15 -18.77
C LYS A 97 -13.61 11.16 -18.04
N HIS A 98 -13.40 11.37 -16.74
CA HIS A 98 -14.36 12.07 -15.89
C HIS A 98 -13.84 13.38 -15.29
N SER A 99 -12.53 13.55 -15.19
CA SER A 99 -11.92 14.69 -14.48
C SER A 99 -10.51 14.98 -15.01
N PRO A 100 -10.35 15.35 -16.32
CA PRO A 100 -9.05 15.45 -16.99
C PRO A 100 -8.03 16.35 -16.28
N ARG A 101 -8.48 17.33 -15.51
CA ARG A 101 -7.62 18.24 -14.73
C ARG A 101 -6.69 17.54 -13.74
N TYR A 102 -7.03 16.32 -13.30
CA TYR A 102 -6.24 15.55 -12.33
C TYR A 102 -5.24 14.58 -12.97
N VAL A 103 -5.31 14.36 -14.29
CA VAL A 103 -4.47 13.38 -15.00
C VAL A 103 -2.99 13.72 -14.84
N ALA A 104 -2.59 14.95 -15.16
CA ALA A 104 -1.19 15.36 -15.09
C ALA A 104 -0.61 15.20 -13.68
N GLY A 105 -1.33 15.66 -12.65
CA GLY A 105 -0.90 15.52 -11.26
C GLY A 105 -0.79 14.07 -10.82
N ASN A 106 -1.73 13.21 -11.27
CA ASN A 106 -1.70 11.78 -10.94
C ASN A 106 -0.52 11.07 -11.61
N GLN A 107 -0.24 11.37 -12.87
CA GLN A 107 0.92 10.83 -13.61
C GLN A 107 2.24 11.29 -12.99
N GLU A 108 2.36 12.59 -12.66
CA GLU A 108 3.54 13.12 -11.98
C GLU A 108 3.79 12.45 -10.64
N TYR A 109 2.74 12.28 -9.83
CA TYR A 109 2.83 11.60 -8.54
C TYR A 109 3.35 10.17 -8.71
N LEU A 110 2.78 9.39 -9.64
CA LEU A 110 3.20 8.02 -9.92
C LEU A 110 4.66 7.96 -10.41
N VAL A 111 5.04 8.83 -11.34
CA VAL A 111 6.43 8.90 -11.85
C VAL A 111 7.40 9.23 -10.73
N ARG A 112 7.11 10.25 -9.92
CA ARG A 112 7.94 10.67 -8.79
C ARG A 112 8.08 9.55 -7.76
N HIS A 113 6.97 8.86 -7.43
CA HIS A 113 6.95 7.77 -6.47
C HIS A 113 7.81 6.59 -6.95
N LEU A 114 7.74 6.25 -8.24
CA LEU A 114 8.50 5.17 -8.84
C LEU A 114 9.90 5.57 -9.34
N SER A 115 10.32 6.82 -9.18
CA SER A 115 11.57 7.33 -9.74
C SER A 115 12.82 6.58 -9.28
N LYS A 116 12.81 6.05 -8.06
CA LYS A 116 13.90 5.28 -7.47
C LYS A 116 13.74 3.76 -7.62
N SER A 117 12.61 3.29 -8.18
CA SER A 117 12.35 1.87 -8.36
C SER A 117 12.95 1.35 -9.66
N GLN A 118 13.53 0.14 -9.61
CA GLN A 118 14.05 -0.53 -10.78
C GLN A 118 12.94 -1.19 -11.61
N THR A 119 13.19 -1.39 -12.89
CA THR A 119 12.33 -2.22 -13.76
C THR A 119 13.09 -3.50 -14.07
N LEU A 120 12.61 -4.60 -13.50
CA LEU A 120 13.25 -5.90 -13.54
C LEU A 120 12.35 -6.92 -14.24
N ASP A 121 12.95 -7.94 -14.87
CA ASP A 121 12.26 -9.15 -15.30
C ASP A 121 12.12 -10.15 -14.14
N PHE A 122 11.60 -11.35 -14.43
CA PHE A 122 11.37 -12.37 -13.41
C PHE A 122 12.65 -12.80 -12.70
N GLN A 123 13.73 -13.06 -13.44
CA GLN A 123 15.00 -13.47 -12.84
C GLN A 123 15.62 -12.33 -12.05
N GLY A 124 15.59 -11.12 -12.61
CA GLY A 124 16.10 -9.93 -11.96
C GLY A 124 15.40 -9.63 -10.65
N ILE A 125 14.07 -9.84 -10.53
CA ILE A 125 13.37 -9.62 -9.27
C ILE A 125 13.71 -10.68 -8.22
N LEU A 126 13.93 -11.93 -8.62
CA LEU A 126 14.37 -12.97 -7.69
C LEU A 126 15.77 -12.67 -7.13
N ASP A 127 16.69 -12.25 -7.99
CA ASP A 127 18.04 -11.90 -7.59
C ASP A 127 18.06 -10.63 -6.73
N TYR A 128 17.19 -9.66 -7.06
CA TYR A 128 17.00 -8.45 -6.26
C TYR A 128 16.48 -8.77 -4.84
N ILE A 129 15.48 -9.64 -4.71
CA ILE A 129 14.95 -10.07 -3.41
C ILE A 129 16.04 -10.79 -2.62
N ARG A 130 16.75 -11.74 -3.23
CA ARG A 130 17.85 -12.49 -2.57
C ARG A 130 18.96 -11.56 -2.09
N GLY A 131 19.38 -10.61 -2.92
CA GLY A 131 20.45 -9.67 -2.60
C GLY A 131 20.07 -8.61 -1.58
N ASN A 132 18.77 -8.44 -1.29
CA ASN A 132 18.26 -7.42 -0.34
C ASN A 132 17.50 -8.04 0.85
N MET A 133 17.51 -9.35 1.04
CA MET A 133 16.67 -10.04 2.02
C MET A 133 16.86 -9.48 3.43
N GLU A 134 18.10 -9.31 3.88
CA GLU A 134 18.42 -8.76 5.20
C GLU A 134 17.81 -7.35 5.40
N TYR A 135 17.93 -6.50 4.39
CA TYR A 135 17.36 -5.14 4.45
C TYR A 135 15.84 -5.16 4.39
N LEU A 136 15.23 -6.05 3.60
CA LEU A 136 13.77 -6.17 3.52
C LEU A 136 13.18 -6.61 4.86
N GLU A 137 13.82 -7.56 5.55
CA GLU A 137 13.39 -8.01 6.88
C GLU A 137 13.55 -6.89 7.94
N CYS A 138 14.63 -6.12 7.90
CA CYS A 138 14.88 -5.02 8.83
C CYS A 138 13.99 -3.80 8.57
N ASP A 139 13.88 -3.38 7.31
CA ASP A 139 13.12 -2.18 6.92
C ASP A 139 11.62 -2.32 7.25
N ALA A 140 11.08 -3.52 7.16
CA ALA A 140 9.68 -3.79 7.52
C ALA A 140 9.41 -3.64 9.03
N VAL A 141 10.42 -3.85 9.87
CA VAL A 141 10.30 -3.73 11.34
C VAL A 141 10.42 -2.28 11.79
N GLU A 142 11.30 -1.51 11.16
CA GLU A 142 11.68 -0.17 11.62
C GLU A 142 10.84 0.97 11.02
N SER A 143 9.89 0.68 10.13
CA SER A 143 9.13 1.72 9.39
C SER A 143 10.07 2.69 8.63
N ASN A 144 11.20 2.19 8.15
CA ASN A 144 12.28 3.00 7.65
C ASN A 144 11.93 3.60 6.28
N VAL A 145 11.97 4.92 6.19
CA VAL A 145 11.72 5.68 4.94
C VAL A 145 12.69 5.25 3.83
N ASP A 146 13.88 4.77 4.18
CA ASP A 146 14.91 4.30 3.24
C ASP A 146 14.59 2.93 2.63
N GLY A 147 13.71 2.14 3.26
CA GLY A 147 13.24 0.85 2.73
C GLY A 147 12.23 0.98 1.58
N ARG A 148 11.50 2.09 1.48
CA ARG A 148 10.47 2.30 0.45
C ARG A 148 10.92 2.05 -0.99
N PRO A 149 12.14 2.47 -1.44
CA PRO A 149 12.58 2.17 -2.81
C PRO A 149 12.70 0.67 -3.11
N ARG A 150 13.01 -0.17 -2.10
CA ARG A 150 13.08 -1.62 -2.26
C ARG A 150 11.69 -2.21 -2.42
N ASN A 151 10.77 -1.84 -1.53
CA ASN A 151 9.38 -2.25 -1.60
C ASN A 151 8.73 -1.79 -2.91
N ASN A 152 9.00 -0.54 -3.35
CA ASN A 152 8.52 -0.01 -4.61
C ASN A 152 9.04 -0.80 -5.82
N THR A 153 10.28 -1.27 -5.81
CA THR A 153 10.83 -2.09 -6.90
C THR A 153 10.07 -3.41 -7.01
N ILE A 154 9.86 -4.10 -5.89
CA ILE A 154 9.12 -5.36 -5.83
C ILE A 154 7.63 -5.13 -6.13
N GLY A 155 7.03 -4.10 -5.51
CA GLY A 155 5.64 -3.72 -5.70
C GLY A 155 5.32 -3.37 -7.16
N LYS A 156 6.22 -2.66 -7.84
CA LYS A 156 6.10 -2.34 -9.27
C LYS A 156 6.11 -3.60 -10.14
N TYR A 157 6.97 -4.57 -9.83
CA TYR A 157 7.00 -5.84 -10.53
C TYR A 157 5.69 -6.61 -10.31
N TRP A 158 5.22 -6.73 -9.07
CA TRP A 158 4.01 -7.45 -8.75
C TRP A 158 2.76 -6.76 -9.30
N ALA A 159 2.68 -5.44 -9.29
CA ALA A 159 1.57 -4.72 -9.91
C ALA A 159 1.44 -5.07 -11.41
N ARG A 160 2.57 -5.14 -12.14
CA ARG A 160 2.59 -5.55 -13.54
C ARG A 160 2.14 -7.02 -13.72
N PHE A 161 2.65 -7.91 -12.87
CA PHE A 161 2.29 -9.33 -12.91
C PHE A 161 0.80 -9.55 -12.58
N ILE A 162 0.29 -8.89 -11.54
CA ILE A 162 -1.10 -9.03 -11.11
C ILE A 162 -2.05 -8.42 -12.13
N ASN A 163 -1.67 -7.31 -12.80
CA ASN A 163 -2.52 -6.66 -13.80
C ASN A 163 -2.77 -7.55 -15.03
N VAL A 164 -1.85 -8.44 -15.40
CA VAL A 164 -2.06 -9.39 -16.49
C VAL A 164 -2.77 -10.68 -16.03
N ASN A 165 -2.91 -10.89 -14.73
CA ASN A 165 -3.55 -12.03 -14.11
C ASN A 165 -4.77 -11.59 -13.31
N THR A 166 -5.95 -11.57 -13.91
CA THR A 166 -7.19 -11.04 -13.32
C THR A 166 -7.57 -11.66 -11.97
N ASN A 167 -7.09 -12.85 -11.65
CA ASN A 167 -7.28 -13.50 -10.34
C ASN A 167 -6.14 -13.22 -9.35
N GLY A 168 -5.10 -12.50 -9.76
CA GLY A 168 -3.95 -12.22 -8.90
C GLY A 168 -4.33 -11.49 -7.63
N TRP A 169 -5.22 -10.50 -7.72
CA TRP A 169 -5.71 -9.74 -6.55
C TRP A 169 -6.49 -10.60 -5.56
N LYS A 170 -7.16 -11.67 -6.01
CA LYS A 170 -7.86 -12.60 -5.12
C LYS A 170 -6.91 -13.42 -4.26
N ALA A 171 -5.67 -13.61 -4.72
CA ALA A 171 -4.66 -14.37 -3.98
C ALA A 171 -4.11 -13.60 -2.77
N ILE A 172 -4.14 -12.26 -2.79
CA ILE A 172 -3.59 -11.42 -1.72
C ILE A 172 -4.16 -11.76 -0.34
N ARG A 173 -5.46 -12.04 -0.26
CA ARG A 173 -6.13 -12.44 0.99
C ARG A 173 -5.66 -13.77 1.61
N HIS A 174 -4.84 -14.54 0.90
CA HIS A 174 -4.27 -15.80 1.39
C HIS A 174 -2.88 -15.63 2.00
N PHE A 175 -2.36 -14.41 2.05
CA PHE A 175 -1.09 -14.08 2.72
C PHE A 175 -1.26 -13.66 4.19
N SER A 176 -2.46 -13.77 4.73
CA SER A 176 -2.78 -13.52 6.15
C SER A 176 -2.41 -14.69 7.05
#